data_48b082d03376d6baba3cc1025a439793
#
_entry.id   48b082d03376d6baba3cc1025a439793
#
_cell.length_a   1.000
_cell.length_b   1.000
_cell.length_c   1.000
_cell.angle_alpha   90.00
_cell.angle_beta   90.00
_cell.angle_gamma   90.00
#
_symmetry.space_group_name_H-M   'P 1'
#
loop_
_entity.id
_entity.type
_entity.pdbx_description
1 polymer ?
#
loop_
_entity_poly.entity_id
_entity_poly.type
_entity_poly.pdbx_seq_one_letter_code
_entity_poly.pdbx_strand_id
1 'polypeptide(L)'
;MNLKSFLKLFNISNKNFAKQIGVSAVSLSRYIIGERIPEKKIINKIFNQTNGLVDANDFFIDKKNNEDLSNSDIQEIDSILFNLRKGSRPHLAKAITLVESLLEKDKLRANLLLSKLKENDRSIRIGITGVPGVGKSTIIEALGSFLISSGNKVAVLAIDPSSKQSGGSILGDKTRMEKLSVDKNAYIRPSPNQGHLGGVAKKTFQSIRCLEEFGFNIIFVETMGVGQAETSVYDMVDIFLVLLLPSGGDELQGIKKGIIELADLIVVNKADGGLIKQAELTKNEYTNASQMTSDSRIDLKPNILTCSAVE
;
A
#
# COMPACT_ATOMS: atom_id res chain seq x y z
N MET A 1 -9.59 13.78 9.20
CA MET A 1 -10.15 15.16 8.99
C MET A 1 -11.51 15.22 9.64
N ASN A 2 -11.84 16.27 10.38
CA ASN A 2 -13.19 16.33 10.99
C ASN A 2 -14.29 16.52 9.92
N LEU A 3 -15.50 16.08 10.23
CA LEU A 3 -16.63 16.09 9.32
C LEU A 3 -17.02 17.50 8.84
N LYS A 4 -16.87 18.53 9.70
CA LYS A 4 -17.15 19.93 9.34
C LYS A 4 -16.21 20.42 8.24
N SER A 5 -14.91 20.16 8.41
CA SER A 5 -13.88 20.52 7.42
C SER A 5 -14.07 19.79 6.09
N PHE A 6 -14.46 18.51 6.14
CA PHE A 6 -14.79 17.74 4.95
C PHE A 6 -15.92 18.40 4.16
N LEU A 7 -17.06 18.66 4.81
CA LEU A 7 -18.24 19.23 4.13
C LEU A 7 -17.95 20.63 3.56
N LYS A 8 -17.19 21.46 4.28
CA LYS A 8 -16.76 22.80 3.79
C LYS A 8 -15.85 22.67 2.60
N LEU A 9 -14.86 21.79 2.66
CA LEU A 9 -13.84 21.61 1.61
C LEU A 9 -14.44 21.12 0.28
N PHE A 10 -15.42 20.20 0.37
CA PHE A 10 -16.09 19.63 -0.81
C PHE A 10 -17.36 20.38 -1.23
N ASN A 11 -17.65 21.51 -0.56
CA ASN A 11 -18.86 22.31 -0.79
C ASN A 11 -20.16 21.47 -0.75
N ILE A 12 -20.21 20.50 0.18
CA ILE A 12 -21.36 19.63 0.38
C ILE A 12 -22.26 20.20 1.46
N SER A 13 -23.54 20.43 1.13
CA SER A 13 -24.49 20.92 2.13
C SER A 13 -24.82 19.85 3.17
N ASN A 14 -24.99 20.26 4.44
CA ASN A 14 -25.37 19.34 5.53
C ASN A 14 -26.62 18.52 5.21
N LYS A 15 -27.61 19.12 4.51
CA LYS A 15 -28.84 18.44 4.11
C LYS A 15 -28.58 17.31 3.11
N ASN A 16 -27.72 17.54 2.13
CA ASN A 16 -27.40 16.54 1.12
C ASN A 16 -26.58 15.38 1.73
N PHE A 17 -25.56 15.69 2.54
CA PHE A 17 -24.76 14.67 3.18
C PHE A 17 -25.57 13.83 4.19
N ALA A 18 -26.45 14.47 4.99
CA ALA A 18 -27.34 13.76 5.90
C ALA A 18 -28.21 12.73 5.15
N LYS A 19 -28.73 13.10 3.98
CA LYS A 19 -29.49 12.18 3.11
C LYS A 19 -28.65 10.99 2.65
N GLN A 20 -27.39 11.24 2.23
CA GLN A 20 -26.46 10.19 1.77
C GLN A 20 -26.17 9.14 2.83
N ILE A 21 -25.96 9.56 4.10
CA ILE A 21 -25.67 8.63 5.19
C ILE A 21 -26.93 8.11 5.90
N GLY A 22 -28.12 8.61 5.51
CA GLY A 22 -29.43 8.17 6.04
C GLY A 22 -29.73 8.65 7.45
N VAL A 23 -29.38 9.91 7.77
CA VAL A 23 -29.70 10.55 9.06
C VAL A 23 -30.44 11.88 8.85
N SER A 24 -31.05 12.43 9.92
CA SER A 24 -31.62 13.76 9.86
C SER A 24 -30.53 14.84 9.81
N ALA A 25 -30.83 16.00 9.19
CA ALA A 25 -29.91 17.14 9.18
C ALA A 25 -29.56 17.61 10.61
N VAL A 26 -30.50 17.49 11.56
CA VAL A 26 -30.28 17.81 12.97
C VAL A 26 -29.28 16.83 13.62
N SER A 27 -29.41 15.52 13.35
CA SER A 27 -28.45 14.53 13.84
C SER A 27 -27.06 14.77 13.28
N LEU A 28 -26.94 15.07 11.97
CA LEU A 28 -25.67 15.42 11.35
C LEU A 28 -25.04 16.67 12.00
N SER A 29 -25.85 17.71 12.24
CA SER A 29 -25.35 18.93 12.91
C SER A 29 -24.78 18.62 14.30
N ARG A 30 -25.45 17.76 15.07
CA ARG A 30 -24.97 17.31 16.39
C ARG A 30 -23.66 16.54 16.30
N TYR A 31 -23.46 15.73 15.26
CA TYR A 31 -22.20 15.05 15.00
C TYR A 31 -21.08 16.05 14.67
N ILE A 32 -21.39 17.04 13.83
CA ILE A 32 -20.42 18.09 13.42
C ILE A 32 -19.96 18.93 14.61
N ILE A 33 -20.86 19.30 15.51
CA ILE A 33 -20.50 20.12 16.68
C ILE A 33 -20.01 19.28 17.88
N GLY A 34 -20.04 17.93 17.75
CA GLY A 34 -19.57 16.98 18.76
C GLY A 34 -20.48 16.89 19.98
N GLU A 35 -21.76 17.25 19.86
CA GLU A 35 -22.77 17.04 20.91
C GLU A 35 -23.17 15.56 20.99
N ARG A 36 -23.02 14.82 19.91
CA ARG A 36 -23.33 13.40 19.84
C ARG A 36 -22.31 12.68 18.98
N ILE A 37 -21.83 11.52 19.44
CA ILE A 37 -21.00 10.61 18.67
C ILE A 37 -21.92 9.71 17.83
N PRO A 38 -21.64 9.55 16.50
CA PRO A 38 -22.42 8.65 15.67
C PRO A 38 -22.25 7.19 16.11
N GLU A 39 -23.28 6.37 15.94
CA GLU A 39 -23.19 4.92 16.12
C GLU A 39 -22.27 4.27 15.08
N LYS A 40 -21.70 3.09 15.40
CA LYS A 40 -20.78 2.34 14.53
C LYS A 40 -21.27 2.23 13.07
N LYS A 41 -22.57 1.95 12.88
CA LYS A 41 -23.19 1.84 11.54
C LYS A 41 -23.14 3.16 10.76
N ILE A 42 -23.31 4.29 11.44
CA ILE A 42 -23.27 5.62 10.83
C ILE A 42 -21.83 6.05 10.59
N ILE A 43 -20.90 5.73 11.52
CA ILE A 43 -19.46 5.96 11.33
C ILE A 43 -18.97 5.26 10.04
N ASN A 44 -19.34 3.99 9.85
CA ASN A 44 -18.98 3.24 8.64
C ASN A 44 -19.56 3.87 7.37
N LYS A 45 -20.80 4.39 7.41
CA LYS A 45 -21.36 5.11 6.26
C LYS A 45 -20.62 6.43 5.99
N ILE A 46 -20.27 7.17 7.03
CA ILE A 46 -19.48 8.40 6.90
C ILE A 46 -18.11 8.06 6.31
N PHE A 47 -17.44 7.03 6.82
CA PHE A 47 -16.17 6.56 6.33
C PHE A 47 -16.22 6.26 4.82
N ASN A 48 -17.20 5.47 4.38
CA ASN A 48 -17.36 5.11 2.97
C ASN A 48 -17.69 6.33 2.10
N GLN A 49 -18.62 7.21 2.52
CA GLN A 49 -19.01 8.40 1.77
C GLN A 49 -17.91 9.47 1.73
N THR A 50 -16.94 9.40 2.61
CA THR A 50 -15.80 10.31 2.66
C THR A 50 -14.52 9.66 2.14
N ASN A 51 -14.59 8.46 1.54
CA ASN A 51 -13.44 7.67 1.09
C ASN A 51 -12.35 7.55 2.18
N GLY A 52 -12.78 7.31 3.41
CA GLY A 52 -11.90 7.17 4.57
C GLY A 52 -11.27 8.47 5.09
N LEU A 53 -11.65 9.64 4.55
CA LEU A 53 -11.13 10.93 5.01
C LEU A 53 -11.66 11.35 6.38
N VAL A 54 -12.84 10.85 6.76
CA VAL A 54 -13.42 11.02 8.11
C VAL A 54 -13.58 9.63 8.70
N ASP A 55 -12.85 9.35 9.79
CA ASP A 55 -12.89 8.07 10.49
C ASP A 55 -13.47 8.18 11.91
N ALA A 56 -13.54 7.05 12.61
CA ALA A 56 -14.09 7.00 13.98
C ALA A 56 -13.32 7.95 14.92
N ASN A 57 -12.01 8.05 14.80
CA ASN A 57 -11.17 8.87 15.68
C ASN A 57 -11.49 10.36 15.55
N ASP A 58 -11.95 10.80 14.37
CA ASP A 58 -12.28 12.22 14.12
C ASP A 58 -13.47 12.71 14.99
N PHE A 59 -14.26 11.80 15.58
CA PHE A 59 -15.36 12.12 16.49
C PHE A 59 -14.94 12.14 17.97
N PHE A 60 -13.72 11.67 18.30
CA PHE A 60 -13.18 11.61 19.65
C PHE A 60 -12.07 12.62 19.92
N ILE A 61 -11.69 13.42 18.91
CA ILE A 61 -10.61 14.42 19.05
C ILE A 61 -11.16 15.70 19.70
N ASP A 62 -10.48 16.16 20.75
CA ASP A 62 -10.78 17.43 21.43
C ASP A 62 -10.76 18.63 20.47
N LYS A 63 -11.73 19.52 20.60
CA LYS A 63 -12.03 20.65 19.72
C LYS A 63 -10.94 21.73 19.61
N LYS A 64 -9.75 21.56 20.19
CA LYS A 64 -8.76 22.63 20.33
C LYS A 64 -7.86 22.89 19.11
N ASN A 65 -7.85 22.02 18.08
CA ASN A 65 -6.95 22.17 16.93
C ASN A 65 -7.70 22.09 15.58
N ASN A 66 -8.66 22.98 15.36
CA ASN A 66 -9.23 23.19 14.02
C ASN A 66 -8.42 24.28 13.29
N GLU A 67 -7.23 23.97 12.81
CA GLU A 67 -6.56 24.79 11.80
C GLU A 67 -7.27 24.58 10.46
N ASP A 68 -7.94 25.60 9.97
CA ASP A 68 -8.45 25.61 8.58
C ASP A 68 -7.25 25.72 7.63
N LEU A 69 -7.30 24.97 6.50
CA LEU A 69 -6.29 25.12 5.45
C LEU A 69 -6.27 26.57 4.94
N SER A 70 -5.08 27.12 4.85
CA SER A 70 -4.87 28.45 4.26
C SER A 70 -5.06 28.40 2.74
N ASN A 71 -5.35 29.55 2.12
CA ASN A 71 -5.41 29.64 0.66
C ASN A 71 -4.06 29.25 0.01
N SER A 72 -2.94 29.52 0.68
CA SER A 72 -1.61 29.12 0.21
C SER A 72 -1.43 27.60 0.21
N ASP A 73 -1.96 26.87 1.23
CA ASP A 73 -1.92 25.41 1.27
C ASP A 73 -2.72 24.80 0.13
N ILE A 74 -3.90 25.35 -0.15
CA ILE A 74 -4.76 24.89 -1.27
C ILE A 74 -4.03 25.08 -2.60
N GLN A 75 -3.45 26.25 -2.83
CA GLN A 75 -2.69 26.54 -4.06
C GLN A 75 -1.46 25.63 -4.21
N GLU A 76 -0.74 25.35 -3.12
CA GLU A 76 0.39 24.42 -3.15
C GLU A 76 -0.05 23.01 -3.53
N ILE A 77 -1.15 22.49 -2.96
CA ILE A 77 -1.69 21.19 -3.31
C ILE A 77 -2.13 21.13 -4.77
N ASP A 78 -2.78 22.16 -5.28
CA ASP A 78 -3.19 22.24 -6.68
C ASP A 78 -1.97 22.28 -7.61
N SER A 79 -0.90 22.97 -7.23
CA SER A 79 0.36 22.97 -7.96
C SER A 79 1.02 21.58 -7.95
N ILE A 80 1.04 20.89 -6.80
CA ILE A 80 1.57 19.52 -6.70
C ILE A 80 0.80 18.61 -7.65
N LEU A 81 -0.52 18.62 -7.61
CA LEU A 81 -1.37 17.77 -8.46
C LEU A 81 -1.19 18.05 -9.95
N PHE A 82 -1.19 19.32 -10.33
CA PHE A 82 -1.01 19.73 -11.72
C PHE A 82 0.32 19.22 -12.29
N ASN A 83 1.42 19.39 -11.56
CA ASN A 83 2.73 18.96 -11.98
C ASN A 83 2.90 17.43 -11.90
N LEU A 84 2.28 16.77 -10.92
CA LEU A 84 2.23 15.31 -10.81
C LEU A 84 1.59 14.70 -12.05
N ARG A 85 0.44 15.21 -12.49
CA ARG A 85 -0.26 14.80 -13.72
C ARG A 85 0.54 15.06 -14.99
N LYS A 86 1.45 16.03 -14.98
CA LYS A 86 2.42 16.29 -16.05
C LYS A 86 3.65 15.39 -16.03
N GLY A 87 3.74 14.44 -15.10
CA GLY A 87 4.86 13.52 -14.99
C GLY A 87 6.08 14.08 -14.25
N SER A 88 5.92 15.09 -13.39
CA SER A 88 7.00 15.66 -12.60
C SER A 88 7.35 14.78 -11.41
N ARG A 89 8.47 14.06 -11.47
CA ARG A 89 8.99 13.22 -10.37
C ARG A 89 9.24 13.97 -9.05
N PRO A 90 9.77 15.19 -9.04
CA PRO A 90 9.90 15.96 -7.81
C PRO A 90 8.55 16.21 -7.12
N HIS A 91 7.47 16.44 -7.90
CA HIS A 91 6.13 16.64 -7.32
C HIS A 91 5.49 15.33 -6.87
N LEU A 92 5.77 14.19 -7.53
CA LEU A 92 5.42 12.87 -7.01
C LEU A 92 6.11 12.61 -5.66
N ALA A 93 7.41 12.87 -5.55
CA ALA A 93 8.13 12.71 -4.29
C ALA A 93 7.56 13.59 -3.17
N LYS A 94 7.18 14.85 -3.48
CA LYS A 94 6.51 15.76 -2.53
C LYS A 94 5.13 15.22 -2.11
N ALA A 95 4.32 14.73 -3.05
CA ALA A 95 3.01 14.16 -2.77
C ALA A 95 3.13 12.95 -1.83
N ILE A 96 4.04 12.01 -2.12
CA ILE A 96 4.28 10.83 -1.29
C ILE A 96 4.81 11.25 0.09
N THR A 97 5.78 12.15 0.16
CA THR A 97 6.28 12.67 1.45
C THR A 97 5.18 13.30 2.30
N LEU A 98 4.27 14.03 1.67
CA LEU A 98 3.15 14.66 2.37
C LEU A 98 2.19 13.61 2.96
N VAL A 99 1.80 12.58 2.19
CA VAL A 99 0.90 11.52 2.70
C VAL A 99 1.58 10.60 3.72
N GLU A 100 2.90 10.46 3.66
CA GLU A 100 3.71 9.72 4.65
C GLU A 100 3.96 10.53 5.93
N SER A 101 3.81 11.85 5.93
CA SER A 101 4.10 12.72 7.07
C SER A 101 3.29 12.35 8.33
N LEU A 102 3.94 12.45 9.50
CA LEU A 102 3.32 12.26 10.82
C LEU A 102 2.92 13.60 11.46
N LEU A 103 3.29 14.71 10.85
CA LEU A 103 3.04 16.03 11.41
C LEU A 103 1.55 16.39 11.30
N GLU A 104 0.95 16.84 12.39
CA GLU A 104 -0.47 17.24 12.40
C GLU A 104 -0.79 18.32 11.35
N LYS A 105 0.12 19.29 11.14
CA LYS A 105 -0.03 20.33 10.10
C LYS A 105 -0.15 19.77 8.68
N ASP A 106 0.44 18.62 8.40
CA ASP A 106 0.41 17.99 7.08
C ASP A 106 -0.83 17.13 6.87
N LYS A 107 -1.53 16.77 7.93
CA LYS A 107 -2.69 15.86 7.89
C LYS A 107 -3.84 16.39 7.04
N LEU A 108 -4.18 17.69 7.22
CA LEU A 108 -5.22 18.33 6.40
C LEU A 108 -4.80 18.49 4.95
N ARG A 109 -3.54 18.84 4.70
CA ARG A 109 -2.96 18.98 3.36
C ARG A 109 -2.92 17.65 2.62
N ALA A 110 -2.49 16.57 3.29
CA ALA A 110 -2.50 15.20 2.76
C ALA A 110 -3.93 14.75 2.41
N ASN A 111 -4.89 15.00 3.29
CA ASN A 111 -6.29 14.66 3.04
C ASN A 111 -6.86 15.44 1.84
N LEU A 112 -6.54 16.73 1.71
CA LEU A 112 -6.92 17.53 0.54
C LEU A 112 -6.30 16.97 -0.75
N LEU A 113 -5.02 16.63 -0.73
CA LEU A 113 -4.35 16.01 -1.87
C LEU A 113 -5.08 14.72 -2.29
N LEU A 114 -5.27 13.79 -1.35
CA LEU A 114 -5.90 12.48 -1.61
C LEU A 114 -7.32 12.58 -2.16
N SER A 115 -8.08 13.56 -1.69
CA SER A 115 -9.46 13.78 -2.14
C SER A 115 -9.56 14.26 -3.58
N LYS A 116 -8.48 14.87 -4.09
CA LYS A 116 -8.40 15.37 -5.48
C LYS A 116 -7.75 14.36 -6.44
N LEU A 117 -7.24 13.22 -5.93
CA LEU A 117 -6.74 12.13 -6.77
C LEU A 117 -7.91 11.41 -7.44
N LYS A 118 -7.72 11.03 -8.70
CA LYS A 118 -8.70 10.23 -9.44
C LYS A 118 -8.67 8.78 -8.97
N GLU A 119 -9.79 8.10 -9.07
CA GLU A 119 -9.82 6.65 -8.99
C GLU A 119 -9.19 6.06 -10.25
N ASN A 120 -8.33 5.07 -10.09
CA ASN A 120 -7.64 4.42 -11.20
C ASN A 120 -7.72 2.90 -11.04
N ASP A 121 -8.65 2.28 -11.75
CA ASP A 121 -8.85 0.83 -11.75
C ASP A 121 -7.94 0.09 -12.75
N ARG A 122 -6.96 0.79 -13.34
CA ARG A 122 -6.10 0.24 -14.40
C ARG A 122 -4.72 -0.19 -13.92
N SER A 123 -4.37 0.08 -12.68
CA SER A 123 -3.10 -0.37 -12.12
C SER A 123 -3.23 -1.78 -11.55
N ILE A 124 -2.16 -2.57 -11.68
CA ILE A 124 -2.01 -3.87 -11.02
C ILE A 124 -1.04 -3.69 -9.87
N ARG A 125 -1.49 -4.00 -8.66
CA ARG A 125 -0.72 -3.92 -7.42
C ARG A 125 -0.25 -5.33 -7.05
N ILE A 126 1.04 -5.51 -6.89
CA ILE A 126 1.66 -6.82 -6.62
C ILE A 126 2.39 -6.74 -5.29
N GLY A 127 1.85 -7.42 -4.27
CA GLY A 127 2.53 -7.61 -2.99
C GLY A 127 3.58 -8.70 -3.09
N ILE A 128 4.79 -8.45 -2.61
CA ILE A 128 5.87 -9.45 -2.61
C ILE A 128 6.39 -9.61 -1.19
N THR A 129 6.36 -10.85 -0.71
CA THR A 129 6.91 -11.24 0.59
C THR A 129 7.78 -12.49 0.49
N GLY A 130 8.48 -12.79 1.56
CA GLY A 130 9.38 -13.94 1.66
C GLY A 130 10.53 -13.63 2.63
N VAL A 131 11.24 -14.66 3.09
CA VAL A 131 12.33 -14.52 4.06
C VAL A 131 13.44 -13.59 3.54
N PRO A 132 14.22 -12.96 4.43
CA PRO A 132 15.43 -12.23 4.03
C PRO A 132 16.36 -13.11 3.20
N GLY A 133 16.93 -12.56 2.11
CA GLY A 133 17.83 -13.30 1.23
C GLY A 133 17.16 -14.21 0.20
N VAL A 134 15.83 -14.34 0.17
CA VAL A 134 15.11 -15.13 -0.85
C VAL A 134 15.21 -14.57 -2.28
N GLY A 135 15.62 -13.31 -2.44
CA GLY A 135 15.79 -12.67 -3.75
C GLY A 135 14.61 -11.81 -4.21
N LYS A 136 13.84 -11.23 -3.25
CA LYS A 136 12.71 -10.32 -3.58
C LYS A 136 13.12 -9.20 -4.52
N SER A 137 14.12 -8.43 -4.16
CA SER A 137 14.58 -7.28 -4.97
C SER A 137 15.12 -7.73 -6.33
N THR A 138 15.74 -8.92 -6.43
CA THR A 138 16.24 -9.48 -7.70
C THR A 138 15.09 -9.86 -8.65
N ILE A 139 14.03 -10.49 -8.11
CA ILE A 139 12.81 -10.78 -8.89
C ILE A 139 12.12 -9.48 -9.31
N ILE A 140 12.01 -8.50 -8.43
CA ILE A 140 11.43 -7.19 -8.77
C ILE A 140 12.23 -6.53 -9.90
N GLU A 141 13.55 -6.59 -9.83
CA GLU A 141 14.44 -6.06 -10.87
C GLU A 141 14.23 -6.76 -12.23
N ALA A 142 14.22 -8.08 -12.24
CA ALA A 142 14.06 -8.87 -13.47
C ALA A 142 12.65 -8.69 -14.07
N LEU A 143 11.60 -8.91 -13.26
CA LEU A 143 10.21 -8.80 -13.68
C LEU A 143 9.84 -7.34 -14.04
N GLY A 144 10.29 -6.38 -13.24
CA GLY A 144 10.06 -4.96 -13.50
C GLY A 144 10.69 -4.50 -14.80
N SER A 145 11.95 -4.92 -15.08
CA SER A 145 12.64 -4.62 -16.35
C SER A 145 11.91 -5.24 -17.54
N PHE A 146 11.44 -6.47 -17.42
CA PHE A 146 10.64 -7.14 -18.44
C PHE A 146 9.31 -6.40 -18.69
N LEU A 147 8.60 -6.00 -17.65
CA LEU A 147 7.34 -5.27 -17.77
C LEU A 147 7.54 -3.90 -18.40
N ILE A 148 8.65 -3.20 -18.10
CA ILE A 148 8.99 -1.92 -18.74
C ILE A 148 9.27 -2.13 -20.22
N SER A 149 10.01 -3.18 -20.59
CA SER A 149 10.27 -3.50 -22.01
C SER A 149 8.99 -3.80 -22.79
N SER A 150 7.95 -4.26 -22.08
CA SER A 150 6.58 -4.48 -22.59
C SER A 150 5.71 -3.22 -22.59
N GLY A 151 6.29 -2.03 -22.32
CA GLY A 151 5.59 -0.75 -22.40
C GLY A 151 4.90 -0.29 -21.11
N ASN A 152 5.14 -0.96 -19.99
CA ASN A 152 4.56 -0.59 -18.69
C ASN A 152 5.42 0.46 -17.96
N LYS A 153 4.80 1.15 -17.00
CA LYS A 153 5.48 1.98 -16.01
C LYS A 153 5.40 1.31 -14.65
N VAL A 154 6.55 1.08 -14.04
CA VAL A 154 6.70 0.27 -12.83
C VAL A 154 7.07 1.15 -11.64
N ALA A 155 6.34 1.01 -10.53
CA ALA A 155 6.73 1.59 -9.26
C ALA A 155 7.03 0.49 -8.23
N VAL A 156 7.96 0.75 -7.31
CA VAL A 156 8.31 -0.14 -6.21
C VAL A 156 8.21 0.64 -4.90
N LEU A 157 7.37 0.17 -3.99
CA LEU A 157 7.29 0.63 -2.61
C LEU A 157 7.92 -0.43 -1.71
N ALA A 158 9.08 -0.15 -1.14
CA ALA A 158 9.73 -1.04 -0.17
C ALA A 158 9.34 -0.63 1.25
N ILE A 159 8.65 -1.52 1.97
CA ILE A 159 8.22 -1.29 3.35
C ILE A 159 9.28 -1.87 4.29
N ASP A 160 10.11 -1.01 4.89
CA ASP A 160 11.16 -1.40 5.82
C ASP A 160 10.78 -1.04 7.27
N PRO A 161 10.50 -2.04 8.14
CA PRO A 161 10.25 -1.79 9.55
C PRO A 161 11.50 -1.36 10.33
N SER A 162 12.71 -1.57 9.81
CA SER A 162 13.98 -1.33 10.54
C SER A 162 14.53 0.09 10.38
N SER A 163 13.95 0.94 9.53
CA SER A 163 14.48 2.27 9.17
C SER A 163 14.52 3.30 10.31
N LYS A 164 14.08 2.93 11.52
CA LYS A 164 14.16 3.80 12.70
C LYS A 164 15.60 4.05 13.21
N GLN A 165 16.56 3.19 12.88
CA GLN A 165 17.89 3.23 13.49
C GLN A 165 19.05 3.55 12.53
N SER A 166 18.86 3.43 11.24
CA SER A 166 19.93 3.68 10.29
C SER A 166 19.40 4.39 9.05
N GLY A 167 19.79 5.62 8.81
CA GLY A 167 19.52 6.34 7.55
C GLY A 167 20.13 5.66 6.30
N GLY A 168 20.52 4.38 6.39
CA GLY A 168 21.18 3.58 5.37
C GLY A 168 20.26 2.75 4.47
N SER A 169 18.98 2.54 4.84
CA SER A 169 18.04 1.71 4.07
C SER A 169 17.75 2.29 2.67
N ILE A 170 17.66 3.62 2.55
CA ILE A 170 17.33 4.31 1.29
C ILE A 170 18.37 4.04 0.17
N LEU A 171 19.64 3.92 0.53
CA LEU A 171 20.71 3.59 -0.42
C LEU A 171 20.73 2.10 -0.77
N GLY A 172 20.44 1.22 0.22
CA GLY A 172 20.51 -0.24 0.04
C GLY A 172 19.51 -0.79 -0.98
N ASP A 173 18.28 -0.27 -1.01
CA ASP A 173 17.26 -0.78 -1.93
C ASP A 173 17.47 -0.30 -3.37
N LYS A 174 17.98 0.93 -3.55
CA LYS A 174 18.36 1.44 -4.88
C LYS A 174 19.58 0.74 -5.47
N THR A 175 20.53 0.33 -4.61
CA THR A 175 21.73 -0.39 -5.06
C THR A 175 21.44 -1.84 -5.42
N ARG A 176 20.31 -2.42 -4.92
CA ARG A 176 19.88 -3.78 -5.26
C ARG A 176 19.06 -3.87 -6.53
N MET A 177 18.54 -2.75 -7.02
CA MET A 177 17.72 -2.65 -8.24
C MET A 177 18.36 -1.62 -9.20
N GLU A 178 19.56 -1.95 -9.69
CA GLU A 178 20.41 -1.01 -10.46
C GLU A 178 19.74 -0.57 -11.76
N LYS A 179 19.16 -1.50 -12.53
CA LYS A 179 18.51 -1.21 -13.82
C LYS A 179 17.24 -0.39 -13.63
N LEU A 180 16.38 -0.79 -12.68
CA LEU A 180 15.14 -0.06 -12.38
C LEU A 180 15.44 1.32 -11.80
N SER A 181 16.51 1.47 -11.01
CA SER A 181 16.82 2.75 -10.34
C SER A 181 17.13 3.88 -11.32
N VAL A 182 17.62 3.56 -12.51
CA VAL A 182 17.98 4.54 -13.56
C VAL A 182 16.96 4.64 -14.69
N ASP A 183 15.99 3.71 -14.77
CA ASP A 183 15.00 3.72 -15.83
C ASP A 183 13.98 4.85 -15.65
N LYS A 184 13.69 5.54 -16.76
CA LYS A 184 12.71 6.64 -16.79
C LYS A 184 11.25 6.18 -16.57
N ASN A 185 10.95 4.90 -16.79
CA ASN A 185 9.64 4.29 -16.59
C ASN A 185 9.54 3.55 -15.24
N ALA A 186 10.61 3.59 -14.42
CA ALA A 186 10.60 3.03 -13.08
C ALA A 186 10.64 4.11 -11.99
N TYR A 187 10.08 3.83 -10.83
CA TYR A 187 10.17 4.68 -9.63
C TYR A 187 10.30 3.80 -8.39
N ILE A 188 11.37 3.98 -7.62
CA ILE A 188 11.61 3.22 -6.40
C ILE A 188 11.50 4.16 -5.21
N ARG A 189 10.63 3.81 -4.26
CA ARG A 189 10.40 4.55 -3.02
C ARG A 189 10.58 3.63 -1.82
N PRO A 190 11.65 3.75 -1.05
CA PRO A 190 11.71 3.22 0.30
C PRO A 190 10.72 3.99 1.18
N SER A 191 9.76 3.30 1.76
CA SER A 191 8.78 3.88 2.68
C SER A 191 9.18 3.55 4.12
N PRO A 192 9.49 4.55 4.95
CA PRO A 192 9.86 4.32 6.34
C PRO A 192 8.66 3.77 7.12
N ASN A 193 8.84 2.64 7.78
CA ASN A 193 7.85 2.10 8.71
C ASN A 193 7.91 2.85 10.03
N GLN A 194 7.19 3.96 10.13
CA GLN A 194 7.16 4.80 11.33
C GLN A 194 5.84 4.60 12.08
N GLY A 195 5.71 3.57 12.92
CA GLY A 195 4.57 3.50 13.82
C GLY A 195 3.85 2.16 13.88
N HIS A 196 2.63 2.18 14.43
CA HIS A 196 1.76 1.02 14.54
C HIS A 196 1.35 0.49 13.17
N LEU A 197 1.28 -0.83 13.03
CA LEU A 197 0.98 -1.58 11.80
C LEU A 197 -0.17 -1.01 10.96
N GLY A 198 -1.29 -0.62 11.57
CA GLY A 198 -2.42 -0.02 10.87
C GLY A 198 -2.13 1.36 10.24
N GLY A 199 -1.21 2.12 10.83
CA GLY A 199 -0.77 3.41 10.29
C GLY A 199 0.09 3.25 9.03
N VAL A 200 0.92 2.21 8.98
CA VAL A 200 1.77 1.89 7.83
C VAL A 200 0.93 1.48 6.63
N ALA A 201 -0.01 0.57 6.82
CA ALA A 201 -0.92 0.13 5.76
C ALA A 201 -1.67 1.30 5.12
N LYS A 202 -2.25 2.19 5.94
CA LYS A 202 -2.95 3.38 5.46
C LYS A 202 -2.05 4.29 4.62
N LYS A 203 -0.82 4.55 5.08
CA LYS A 203 0.14 5.42 4.36
C LYS A 203 0.65 4.78 3.09
N THR A 204 0.93 3.47 3.10
CA THR A 204 1.31 2.72 1.90
C THR A 204 0.21 2.80 0.85
N PHE A 205 -1.05 2.58 1.23
CA PHE A 205 -2.18 2.71 0.31
C PHE A 205 -2.32 4.14 -0.25
N GLN A 206 -2.11 5.16 0.59
CA GLN A 206 -2.12 6.56 0.14
C GLN A 206 -0.98 6.87 -0.85
N SER A 207 0.21 6.28 -0.63
CA SER A 207 1.35 6.39 -1.56
C SER A 207 1.07 5.69 -2.90
N ILE A 208 0.42 4.51 -2.88
CA ILE A 208 -0.07 3.82 -4.07
C ILE A 208 -0.97 4.75 -4.90
N ARG A 209 -1.94 5.43 -4.27
CA ARG A 209 -2.83 6.38 -4.94
C ARG A 209 -2.07 7.52 -5.64
N CYS A 210 -1.00 8.02 -5.04
CA CYS A 210 -0.15 9.04 -5.67
C CYS A 210 0.61 8.48 -6.89
N LEU A 211 1.08 7.23 -6.83
CA LEU A 211 1.75 6.56 -7.94
C LEU A 211 0.79 6.30 -9.11
N GLU A 212 -0.42 5.88 -8.83
CA GLU A 212 -1.49 5.68 -9.82
C GLU A 212 -1.86 6.98 -10.53
N GLU A 213 -2.02 8.09 -9.79
CA GLU A 213 -2.29 9.41 -10.36
C GLU A 213 -1.15 9.90 -11.26
N PHE A 214 0.10 9.53 -10.96
CA PHE A 214 1.27 9.81 -11.81
C PHE A 214 1.27 8.99 -13.10
N GLY A 215 0.57 7.86 -13.12
CA GLY A 215 0.42 6.98 -14.27
C GLY A 215 1.28 5.73 -14.24
N PHE A 216 1.74 5.28 -13.06
CA PHE A 216 2.29 3.93 -12.90
C PHE A 216 1.14 2.92 -12.94
N ASN A 217 1.28 1.91 -13.79
CA ASN A 217 0.27 0.88 -14.00
C ASN A 217 0.66 -0.48 -13.42
N ILE A 218 1.91 -0.65 -12.99
CA ILE A 218 2.38 -1.80 -12.21
C ILE A 218 3.02 -1.25 -10.93
N ILE A 219 2.55 -1.71 -9.78
CA ILE A 219 3.04 -1.24 -8.49
C ILE A 219 3.41 -2.44 -7.62
N PHE A 220 4.71 -2.64 -7.40
CA PHE A 220 5.22 -3.62 -6.45
C PHE A 220 5.21 -3.05 -5.04
N VAL A 221 4.73 -3.84 -4.09
CA VAL A 221 4.80 -3.54 -2.65
C VAL A 221 5.63 -4.64 -1.99
N GLU A 222 6.91 -4.33 -1.72
CA GLU A 222 7.88 -5.25 -1.13
C GLU A 222 7.83 -5.17 0.39
N THR A 223 7.70 -6.32 1.08
CA THR A 223 7.84 -6.43 2.53
C THR A 223 9.18 -7.06 2.91
N MET A 224 9.65 -6.83 4.14
CA MET A 224 10.91 -7.41 4.64
C MET A 224 10.79 -8.89 5.04
N GLY A 225 9.60 -9.45 5.10
CA GLY A 225 9.37 -10.88 5.40
C GLY A 225 9.53 -11.27 6.87
N VAL A 226 9.48 -10.32 7.81
CA VAL A 226 9.77 -10.55 9.23
C VAL A 226 8.67 -10.11 10.20
N GLY A 227 7.42 -9.95 9.76
CA GLY A 227 6.44 -9.41 10.68
C GLY A 227 4.97 -9.44 10.24
N GLN A 228 4.15 -8.65 10.92
CA GLN A 228 2.71 -8.56 10.70
C GLN A 228 2.32 -7.61 9.53
N ALA A 229 3.30 -7.08 8.80
CA ALA A 229 3.05 -6.18 7.67
C ALA A 229 2.46 -6.92 6.44
N GLU A 230 2.67 -8.22 6.36
CA GLU A 230 2.29 -9.07 5.23
C GLU A 230 0.77 -9.12 5.04
N THR A 231 0.00 -9.32 6.12
CA THR A 231 -1.47 -9.33 6.06
C THR A 231 -2.03 -7.97 5.67
N SER A 232 -1.39 -6.88 6.14
CA SER A 232 -1.79 -5.53 5.76
C SER A 232 -1.48 -5.22 4.30
N VAL A 233 -0.42 -5.81 3.74
CA VAL A 233 -0.09 -5.69 2.31
C VAL A 233 -1.08 -6.48 1.46
N TYR A 234 -1.45 -7.68 1.88
CA TYR A 234 -2.47 -8.49 1.21
C TYR A 234 -3.77 -7.70 0.96
N ASP A 235 -4.25 -6.97 1.97
CA ASP A 235 -5.50 -6.19 1.88
C ASP A 235 -5.46 -5.02 0.89
N MET A 236 -4.29 -4.66 0.34
CA MET A 236 -4.13 -3.48 -0.53
C MET A 236 -3.60 -3.80 -1.93
N VAL A 237 -3.39 -5.08 -2.24
CA VAL A 237 -2.83 -5.53 -3.53
C VAL A 237 -3.81 -6.43 -4.28
N ASP A 238 -3.62 -6.54 -5.59
CA ASP A 238 -4.46 -7.36 -6.46
C ASP A 238 -3.90 -8.78 -6.61
N ILE A 239 -2.57 -8.92 -6.43
CA ILE A 239 -1.84 -10.19 -6.47
C ILE A 239 -0.88 -10.24 -5.29
N PHE A 240 -0.92 -11.30 -4.49
CA PHE A 240 0.00 -11.52 -3.39
C PHE A 240 0.96 -12.67 -3.70
N LEU A 241 2.23 -12.33 -3.91
CA LEU A 241 3.32 -13.23 -4.29
C LEU A 241 4.17 -13.59 -3.08
N VAL A 242 4.28 -14.87 -2.78
CA VAL A 242 5.15 -15.39 -1.73
C VAL A 242 6.36 -16.08 -2.34
N LEU A 243 7.57 -15.65 -1.95
CA LEU A 243 8.81 -16.24 -2.39
C LEU A 243 9.37 -17.22 -1.36
N LEU A 244 9.76 -18.39 -1.82
CA LEU A 244 10.41 -19.44 -1.04
C LEU A 244 11.82 -19.71 -1.55
N LEU A 245 12.68 -20.24 -0.68
CA LEU A 245 13.99 -20.80 -1.06
C LEU A 245 13.87 -22.30 -1.38
N PRO A 246 14.77 -22.86 -2.21
CA PRO A 246 14.87 -24.28 -2.43
C PRO A 246 15.57 -24.95 -1.22
N SER A 247 14.86 -25.12 -0.11
CA SER A 247 15.43 -25.75 1.08
C SER A 247 14.41 -26.67 1.73
N GLY A 248 14.84 -27.87 2.09
CA GLY A 248 13.97 -28.85 2.75
C GLY A 248 13.71 -28.48 4.20
N GLY A 249 12.46 -28.41 4.58
CA GLY A 249 11.96 -28.65 5.94
C GLY A 249 12.10 -27.53 6.97
N ASP A 250 13.27 -26.95 7.19
CA ASP A 250 13.50 -26.01 8.30
C ASP A 250 12.97 -24.59 8.04
N GLU A 251 12.82 -24.18 6.78
CA GLU A 251 12.30 -22.85 6.41
C GLU A 251 10.78 -22.75 6.45
N LEU A 252 10.05 -23.86 6.50
CA LEU A 252 8.62 -23.88 6.84
C LEU A 252 8.33 -23.15 8.16
N GLN A 253 9.33 -23.07 9.06
CA GLN A 253 9.23 -22.33 10.31
C GLN A 253 9.45 -20.81 10.14
N GLY A 254 10.11 -20.35 9.08
CA GLY A 254 10.39 -18.93 8.83
C GLY A 254 9.21 -18.15 8.26
N ILE A 255 8.35 -18.78 7.46
CA ILE A 255 7.14 -18.17 6.92
C ILE A 255 5.93 -18.68 7.69
N LYS A 256 5.20 -17.78 8.33
CA LYS A 256 3.98 -18.15 9.07
C LYS A 256 2.97 -18.81 8.13
N LYS A 257 2.41 -19.95 8.54
CA LYS A 257 1.41 -20.72 7.77
C LYS A 257 0.31 -19.84 7.19
N GLY A 258 -0.20 -18.86 7.96
CA GLY A 258 -1.24 -17.93 7.50
C GLY A 258 -0.84 -17.03 6.33
N ILE A 259 0.47 -16.80 6.07
CA ILE A 259 0.92 -16.00 4.90
C ILE A 259 0.82 -16.83 3.62
N ILE A 260 1.13 -18.13 3.71
CA ILE A 260 1.04 -19.06 2.59
C ILE A 260 -0.43 -19.25 2.17
N GLU A 261 -1.34 -19.26 3.13
CA GLU A 261 -2.78 -19.36 2.89
C GLU A 261 -3.37 -18.12 2.19
N LEU A 262 -2.72 -16.97 2.28
CA LEU A 262 -3.10 -15.73 1.61
C LEU A 262 -2.50 -15.57 0.21
N ALA A 263 -1.55 -16.45 -0.19
CA ALA A 263 -0.83 -16.30 -1.44
C ALA A 263 -1.71 -16.62 -2.65
N ASP A 264 -1.72 -15.75 -3.65
CA ASP A 264 -2.27 -16.05 -4.97
C ASP A 264 -1.26 -16.84 -5.81
N LEU A 265 0.04 -16.56 -5.61
CA LEU A 265 1.15 -17.20 -6.30
C LEU A 265 2.29 -17.46 -5.31
N ILE A 266 2.81 -18.69 -5.32
CA ILE A 266 4.01 -19.10 -4.58
C ILE A 266 5.12 -19.38 -5.59
N VAL A 267 6.29 -18.80 -5.38
CA VAL A 267 7.44 -19.01 -6.26
C VAL A 267 8.64 -19.50 -5.45
N VAL A 268 9.11 -20.68 -5.76
CA VAL A 268 10.40 -21.18 -5.27
C VAL A 268 11.49 -20.58 -6.13
N ASN A 269 12.15 -19.56 -5.59
CA ASN A 269 13.20 -18.81 -6.29
C ASN A 269 14.56 -19.51 -6.16
N LYS A 270 15.58 -19.04 -6.92
CA LYS A 270 16.92 -19.63 -7.01
C LYS A 270 16.90 -21.08 -7.50
N ALA A 271 15.97 -21.39 -8.41
CA ALA A 271 15.86 -22.69 -9.04
C ALA A 271 16.86 -22.82 -10.21
N ASP A 272 18.15 -22.57 -9.94
CA ASP A 272 19.25 -22.61 -10.89
C ASP A 272 20.41 -23.48 -10.42
N GLY A 273 21.32 -23.82 -11.32
CA GLY A 273 22.52 -24.59 -11.02
C GLY A 273 22.25 -25.87 -10.25
N GLY A 274 22.91 -26.04 -9.12
CA GLY A 274 22.78 -27.21 -8.23
C GLY A 274 21.45 -27.27 -7.44
N LEU A 275 20.67 -26.19 -7.42
CA LEU A 275 19.45 -26.08 -6.61
C LEU A 275 18.16 -26.48 -7.36
N ILE A 276 18.22 -26.77 -8.67
CA ILE A 276 17.04 -27.10 -9.50
C ILE A 276 16.25 -28.25 -8.89
N LYS A 277 16.92 -29.38 -8.54
CA LYS A 277 16.24 -30.55 -7.97
C LYS A 277 15.59 -30.23 -6.64
N GLN A 278 16.24 -29.43 -5.81
CA GLN A 278 15.73 -29.03 -4.51
C GLN A 278 14.53 -28.08 -4.64
N ALA A 279 14.56 -27.19 -5.62
CA ALA A 279 13.44 -26.30 -5.92
C ALA A 279 12.19 -27.08 -6.35
N GLU A 280 12.34 -28.11 -7.20
CA GLU A 280 11.24 -28.98 -7.60
C GLU A 280 10.70 -29.83 -6.42
N LEU A 281 11.57 -30.30 -5.52
CA LEU A 281 11.12 -30.98 -4.30
C LEU A 281 10.30 -30.04 -3.42
N THR A 282 10.81 -28.85 -3.13
CA THR A 282 10.09 -27.84 -2.34
C THR A 282 8.75 -27.48 -2.98
N LYS A 283 8.70 -27.27 -4.30
CA LYS A 283 7.44 -27.03 -5.04
C LYS A 283 6.43 -28.16 -4.82
N ASN A 284 6.87 -29.42 -4.93
CA ASN A 284 6.00 -30.59 -4.75
C ASN A 284 5.48 -30.70 -3.31
N GLU A 285 6.32 -30.44 -2.30
CA GLU A 285 5.94 -30.41 -0.89
C GLU A 285 4.83 -29.39 -0.62
N TYR A 286 5.01 -28.14 -1.08
CA TYR A 286 4.00 -27.11 -0.93
C TYR A 286 2.73 -27.37 -1.75
N THR A 287 2.85 -27.98 -2.93
CA THR A 287 1.70 -28.39 -3.73
C THR A 287 0.87 -29.43 -2.99
N ASN A 288 1.52 -30.43 -2.41
CA ASN A 288 0.84 -31.46 -1.61
C ASN A 288 0.22 -30.88 -0.34
N ALA A 289 0.94 -30.02 0.38
CA ALA A 289 0.44 -29.35 1.57
C ALA A 289 -0.79 -28.48 1.27
N SER A 290 -0.81 -27.74 0.16
CA SER A 290 -1.95 -26.92 -0.25
C SER A 290 -3.17 -27.76 -0.65
N GLN A 291 -2.98 -29.00 -1.09
CA GLN A 291 -4.07 -29.93 -1.36
C GLN A 291 -4.72 -30.51 -0.11
N MET A 292 -3.95 -30.65 0.98
CA MET A 292 -4.43 -31.17 2.26
C MET A 292 -5.18 -30.16 3.13
N THR A 293 -4.94 -28.87 2.93
CA THR A 293 -5.55 -27.79 3.72
C THR A 293 -6.84 -27.22 3.12
N SER A 294 -7.38 -27.83 2.06
CA SER A 294 -8.62 -27.40 1.43
C SER A 294 -9.83 -27.58 2.34
N ASP A 295 -10.05 -26.60 3.21
CA ASP A 295 -11.37 -26.33 3.77
C ASP A 295 -12.23 -25.80 2.62
N SER A 296 -13.38 -26.43 2.38
CA SER A 296 -14.24 -26.31 1.20
C SER A 296 -14.86 -24.92 0.93
N ARG A 297 -14.24 -23.84 1.41
CA ARG A 297 -14.76 -22.47 1.31
C ARG A 297 -13.98 -21.54 0.40
N ILE A 298 -12.78 -21.93 -0.05
CA ILE A 298 -11.95 -21.10 -0.95
C ILE A 298 -11.45 -21.97 -2.09
N ASP A 299 -12.11 -21.88 -3.25
CA ASP A 299 -11.79 -22.63 -4.47
C ASP A 299 -10.49 -22.20 -5.18
N LEU A 300 -9.76 -21.21 -4.65
CA LEU A 300 -8.54 -20.68 -5.25
C LEU A 300 -7.31 -21.24 -4.52
N LYS A 301 -6.73 -22.30 -5.06
CA LYS A 301 -5.42 -22.78 -4.62
C LYS A 301 -4.33 -21.91 -5.25
N PRO A 302 -3.28 -21.53 -4.48
CA PRO A 302 -2.18 -20.79 -5.06
C PRO A 302 -1.46 -21.63 -6.13
N ASN A 303 -1.13 -20.99 -7.25
CA ASN A 303 -0.22 -21.60 -8.21
C ASN A 303 1.19 -21.64 -7.61
N ILE A 304 1.90 -22.77 -7.78
CA ILE A 304 3.26 -22.93 -7.25
C ILE A 304 4.22 -23.16 -8.42
N LEU A 305 5.17 -22.27 -8.56
CA LEU A 305 6.15 -22.26 -9.65
C LEU A 305 7.58 -22.30 -9.09
N THR A 306 8.52 -22.77 -9.90
CA THR A 306 9.95 -22.57 -9.69
C THR A 306 10.44 -21.45 -10.60
N CYS A 307 11.42 -20.65 -10.14
CA CYS A 307 11.98 -19.55 -10.91
C CYS A 307 13.45 -19.33 -10.56
N SER A 308 14.25 -18.91 -11.53
CA SER A 308 15.50 -18.20 -11.33
C SER A 308 15.35 -16.75 -11.76
N ALA A 309 15.71 -15.81 -10.90
CA ALA A 309 15.72 -14.40 -11.24
C ALA A 309 17.02 -13.96 -11.95
N VAL A 310 17.99 -14.89 -12.13
CA VAL A 310 19.33 -14.63 -12.66
C VAL A 310 19.51 -15.27 -14.04
N GLU A 311 18.86 -16.37 -14.29
CA GLU A 311 18.78 -17.08 -15.58
C GLU A 311 17.37 -16.87 -16.16
#